data_0c49e42edd054cc408a2d6a5614bacb0
#
_entry.id   0c49e42edd054cc408a2d6a5614bacb0
#
_cell.length_a   1.000
_cell.length_b   1.000
_cell.length_c   1.000
_cell.angle_alpha   90.00
_cell.angle_beta   90.00
_cell.angle_gamma   90.00
#
_symmetry.space_group_name_H-M   'P 1'
#
loop_
_entity.id
_entity.type
_entity.pdbx_description
1 polymer ?
#
loop_
_entity_poly.entity_id
_entity_poly.type
_entity_poly.pdbx_seq_one_letter_code
_entity_poly.pdbx_strand_id
1 'polypeptide(L)'
;MSNQLKRIITGIIGIPVLILIFYYGGIFFFIFSLLVTSLALWEMFSMFEKKSFHPLKISGIVLSSVLQIIFYFYFQDVFVLLILIFLILISAEVFRKEKVNPLNPVIVLFGLVYITIPFTLLGSMSEYSKLNPVIYIFVLIWTCDSAAYFGGKYTGRHKLSSISPNKTIEGSVIGFLFTVIVSIVIYVIFPSDLNLRDAIVIGILIGVFSQTGDLFESLIKRYCGVKDSSGIIPGHGGVLDRFDSVIFVAPLVFIYFKYLS
;
A
#
# COMPACT_ATOMS: atom_id res chain seq x y z
N MET A 1 1.99 24.04 -18.04
CA MET A 1 2.83 22.83 -18.00
C MET A 1 1.97 21.65 -18.42
N SER A 2 2.40 20.83 -19.39
CA SER A 2 1.61 19.65 -19.84
C SER A 2 1.53 18.61 -18.72
N ASN A 3 0.47 17.80 -18.71
CA ASN A 3 0.32 16.71 -17.72
C ASN A 3 1.47 15.69 -17.79
N GLN A 4 2.03 15.46 -18.98
CA GLN A 4 3.21 14.59 -19.15
C GLN A 4 4.44 15.15 -18.46
N LEU A 5 4.71 16.46 -18.61
CA LEU A 5 5.87 17.09 -17.96
C LEU A 5 5.76 17.07 -16.44
N LYS A 6 4.55 17.29 -15.89
CA LYS A 6 4.30 17.14 -14.44
C LYS A 6 4.64 15.74 -13.96
N ARG A 7 4.20 14.70 -14.70
CA ARG A 7 4.49 13.30 -14.38
C ARG A 7 5.99 12.99 -14.36
N ILE A 8 6.71 13.43 -15.39
CA ILE A 8 8.16 13.22 -15.48
C ILE A 8 8.88 13.87 -14.30
N ILE A 9 8.58 15.14 -13.99
CA ILE A 9 9.21 15.86 -12.89
C ILE A 9 8.92 15.19 -11.54
N THR A 10 7.65 14.82 -11.28
CA THR A 10 7.27 14.14 -10.03
C THR A 10 8.00 12.80 -9.89
N GLY A 11 8.16 12.04 -10.99
CA GLY A 11 8.90 10.76 -10.97
C GLY A 11 10.40 10.95 -10.73
N ILE A 12 11.03 11.91 -11.45
CA ILE A 12 12.48 12.18 -11.32
C ILE A 12 12.84 12.65 -9.89
N ILE A 13 11.99 13.42 -9.24
CA ILE A 13 12.24 13.88 -7.87
C ILE A 13 11.78 12.84 -6.86
N GLY A 14 10.59 12.27 -7.04
CA GLY A 14 9.97 11.36 -6.07
C GLY A 14 10.73 10.06 -5.88
N ILE A 15 11.17 9.42 -6.98
CA ILE A 15 11.86 8.12 -6.89
C ILE A 15 13.17 8.20 -6.09
N PRO A 16 14.10 9.15 -6.37
CA PRO A 16 15.31 9.29 -5.56
C PRO A 16 15.02 9.61 -4.09
N VAL A 17 14.04 10.45 -3.80
CA VAL A 17 13.65 10.77 -2.41
C VAL A 17 13.14 9.52 -1.71
N LEU A 18 12.30 8.73 -2.36
CA LEU A 18 11.81 7.45 -1.78
C LEU A 18 12.96 6.47 -1.53
N ILE A 19 13.88 6.32 -2.49
CA ILE A 19 15.04 5.43 -2.34
C ILE A 19 15.91 5.88 -1.15
N LEU A 20 16.16 7.18 -0.97
CA LEU A 20 16.92 7.71 0.16
C LEU A 20 16.21 7.41 1.49
N ILE A 21 14.89 7.67 1.58
CA ILE A 21 14.09 7.38 2.78
C ILE A 21 14.15 5.88 3.11
N PHE A 22 14.02 5.01 2.12
CA PHE A 22 14.06 3.56 2.30
C PHE A 22 15.46 3.06 2.66
N TYR A 23 16.50 3.68 2.09
CA TYR A 23 17.89 3.32 2.38
C TYR A 23 18.28 3.65 3.81
N TYR A 24 17.96 4.86 4.29
CA TYR A 24 18.23 5.25 5.66
C TYR A 24 17.32 4.56 6.68
N GLY A 25 16.09 4.21 6.29
CA GLY A 25 15.14 3.49 7.15
C GLY A 25 14.84 4.20 8.48
N GLY A 26 14.59 3.42 9.53
CA GLY A 26 14.46 3.94 10.91
C GLY A 26 13.48 5.11 11.01
N ILE A 27 13.93 6.18 11.66
CA ILE A 27 13.10 7.38 11.90
C ILE A 27 12.65 8.08 10.61
N PHE A 28 13.46 8.04 9.53
CA PHE A 28 13.09 8.64 8.25
C PHE A 28 11.92 7.90 7.61
N PHE A 29 11.97 6.56 7.62
CA PHE A 29 10.85 5.74 7.16
C PHE A 29 9.62 5.92 8.05
N PHE A 30 9.80 6.01 9.36
CA PHE A 30 8.71 6.22 10.32
C PHE A 30 7.95 7.54 10.05
N ILE A 31 8.68 8.66 9.89
CA ILE A 31 8.08 9.96 9.55
C ILE A 31 7.37 9.90 8.19
N PHE A 32 8.00 9.28 7.19
CA PHE A 32 7.40 9.06 5.88
C PHE A 32 6.12 8.24 5.99
N SER A 33 6.12 7.15 6.74
CA SER A 33 4.96 6.31 6.99
C SER A 33 3.81 7.10 7.63
N LEU A 34 4.09 7.92 8.65
CA LEU A 34 3.08 8.80 9.27
C LEU A 34 2.45 9.76 8.26
N LEU A 35 3.25 10.37 7.40
CA LEU A 35 2.76 11.30 6.38
C LEU A 35 1.90 10.58 5.32
N VAL A 36 2.41 9.49 4.76
CA VAL A 36 1.73 8.72 3.71
C VAL A 36 0.41 8.14 4.22
N THR A 37 0.41 7.52 5.39
CA THR A 37 -0.81 6.94 5.96
C THR A 37 -1.85 8.00 6.31
N SER A 38 -1.43 9.16 6.83
CA SER A 38 -2.33 10.28 7.13
C SER A 38 -3.01 10.80 5.87
N LEU A 39 -2.25 10.99 4.79
CA LEU A 39 -2.78 11.43 3.51
C LEU A 39 -3.67 10.37 2.85
N ALA A 40 -3.24 9.11 2.84
CA ALA A 40 -4.02 8.02 2.26
C ALA A 40 -5.34 7.78 3.00
N LEU A 41 -5.35 7.87 4.35
CA LEU A 41 -6.57 7.82 5.15
C LEU A 41 -7.49 9.00 4.85
N TRP A 42 -6.94 10.21 4.76
CA TRP A 42 -7.72 11.39 4.38
C TRP A 42 -8.40 11.21 3.03
N GLU A 43 -7.66 10.71 2.03
CA GLU A 43 -8.19 10.42 0.68
C GLU A 43 -9.29 9.36 0.75
N MET A 44 -9.03 8.23 1.41
CA MET A 44 -10.01 7.14 1.55
C MET A 44 -11.29 7.61 2.24
N PHE A 45 -11.19 8.30 3.35
CA PHE A 45 -12.37 8.82 4.06
C PHE A 45 -13.12 9.86 3.22
N SER A 46 -12.39 10.69 2.45
CA SER A 46 -13.01 11.66 1.53
C SER A 46 -13.74 10.98 0.38
N MET A 47 -13.28 9.82 -0.09
CA MET A 47 -14.01 9.03 -1.08
C MET A 47 -15.32 8.49 -0.50
N PHE A 48 -15.31 7.94 0.71
CA PHE A 48 -16.51 7.42 1.36
C PHE A 48 -17.54 8.51 1.67
N GLU A 49 -17.12 9.75 1.92
CA GLU A 49 -18.07 10.89 2.07
C GLU A 49 -18.91 11.12 0.81
N LYS A 50 -18.39 10.83 -0.39
CA LYS A 50 -19.18 10.91 -1.63
C LYS A 50 -20.31 9.88 -1.70
N LYS A 51 -20.30 8.89 -0.81
CA LYS A 51 -21.35 7.88 -0.63
C LYS A 51 -22.21 8.14 0.62
N SER A 52 -22.22 9.38 1.11
CA SER A 52 -23.00 9.78 2.30
C SER A 52 -22.60 9.08 3.59
N PHE A 53 -21.41 8.45 3.64
CA PHE A 53 -20.77 8.09 4.90
C PHE A 53 -20.01 9.29 5.44
N HIS A 54 -19.89 9.37 6.75
CA HIS A 54 -19.17 10.47 7.39
C HIS A 54 -18.22 9.93 8.47
N PRO A 55 -17.17 9.17 8.05
CA PRO A 55 -16.19 8.64 8.99
C PRO A 55 -15.53 9.76 9.78
N LEU A 56 -15.16 9.48 11.02
CA LEU A 56 -14.48 10.44 11.91
C LEU A 56 -13.03 10.63 11.43
N LYS A 57 -12.82 11.40 10.35
CA LYS A 57 -11.54 11.54 9.66
C LYS A 57 -10.40 11.93 10.58
N ILE A 58 -10.54 13.03 11.32
CA ILE A 58 -9.47 13.55 12.18
C ILE A 58 -9.16 12.54 13.27
N SER A 59 -10.18 11.99 13.93
CA SER A 59 -9.99 10.96 14.95
C SER A 59 -9.31 9.71 14.37
N GLY A 60 -9.70 9.26 13.17
CA GLY A 60 -9.07 8.12 12.50
C GLY A 60 -7.60 8.35 12.19
N ILE A 61 -7.22 9.55 11.71
CA ILE A 61 -5.82 9.90 11.43
C ILE A 61 -5.02 10.01 12.73
N VAL A 62 -5.55 10.62 13.77
CA VAL A 62 -4.89 10.70 15.08
C VAL A 62 -4.68 9.31 15.67
N LEU A 63 -5.70 8.46 15.66
CA LEU A 63 -5.61 7.08 16.15
C LEU A 63 -4.63 6.23 15.33
N SER A 64 -4.56 6.44 14.00
CA SER A 64 -3.54 5.85 13.14
C SER A 64 -2.13 6.25 13.58
N SER A 65 -1.91 7.54 13.81
CA SER A 65 -0.61 8.05 14.24
C SER A 65 -0.21 7.51 15.62
N VAL A 66 -1.15 7.46 16.55
CA VAL A 66 -0.94 6.87 17.89
C VAL A 66 -0.58 5.38 17.78
N LEU A 67 -1.29 4.61 16.96
CA LEU A 67 -1.00 3.20 16.73
C LEU A 67 0.42 3.00 16.18
N GLN A 68 0.82 3.78 15.18
CA GLN A 68 2.17 3.70 14.60
C GLN A 68 3.25 4.09 15.62
N ILE A 69 3.03 5.13 16.43
CA ILE A 69 3.95 5.56 17.48
C ILE A 69 4.12 4.45 18.52
N ILE A 70 3.01 3.88 19.02
CA ILE A 70 3.07 2.80 20.02
C ILE A 70 3.79 1.59 19.44
N PHE A 71 3.50 1.21 18.20
CA PHE A 71 4.17 0.08 17.56
C PHE A 71 5.68 0.33 17.38
N TYR A 72 6.06 1.51 16.91
CA TYR A 72 7.45 1.86 16.65
C TYR A 72 8.31 1.86 17.92
N PHE A 73 7.79 2.37 19.04
CA PHE A 73 8.58 2.50 20.28
C PHE A 73 8.42 1.33 21.25
N TYR A 74 7.28 0.63 21.23
CA TYR A 74 6.95 -0.35 22.28
C TYR A 74 6.65 -1.75 21.75
N PHE A 75 6.47 -1.89 20.44
CA PHE A 75 6.11 -3.17 19.79
C PHE A 75 4.98 -3.93 20.51
N GLN A 76 3.91 -3.21 20.86
CA GLN A 76 2.79 -3.73 21.64
C GLN A 76 1.85 -4.60 20.79
N ASP A 77 0.97 -5.32 21.44
CA ASP A 77 -0.05 -6.15 20.82
C ASP A 77 -1.05 -5.29 20.01
N VAL A 78 -0.85 -5.25 18.69
CA VAL A 78 -1.67 -4.48 17.74
C VAL A 78 -3.13 -4.87 17.82
N PHE A 79 -3.45 -6.15 18.09
CA PHE A 79 -4.82 -6.63 18.14
C PHE A 79 -5.60 -6.00 19.29
N VAL A 80 -5.01 -5.94 20.48
CA VAL A 80 -5.63 -5.28 21.64
C VAL A 80 -5.83 -3.79 21.40
N LEU A 81 -4.84 -3.12 20.80
CA LEU A 81 -4.96 -1.70 20.45
C LEU A 81 -6.08 -1.44 19.44
N LEU A 82 -6.24 -2.29 18.43
CA LEU A 82 -7.33 -2.16 17.46
C LEU A 82 -8.71 -2.32 18.10
N ILE A 83 -8.86 -3.26 19.05
CA ILE A 83 -10.12 -3.41 19.80
C ILE A 83 -10.42 -2.14 20.60
N LEU A 84 -9.44 -1.61 21.33
CA LEU A 84 -9.62 -0.38 22.11
C LEU A 84 -9.96 0.82 21.21
N ILE A 85 -9.27 0.99 20.10
CA ILE A 85 -9.55 2.02 19.11
C ILE A 85 -10.99 1.88 18.58
N PHE A 86 -11.43 0.65 18.27
CA PHE A 86 -12.77 0.42 17.74
C PHE A 86 -13.84 0.75 18.77
N LEU A 87 -13.64 0.40 20.05
CA LEU A 87 -14.56 0.77 21.14
C LEU A 87 -14.64 2.30 21.32
N ILE A 88 -13.52 3.00 21.23
CA ILE A 88 -13.48 4.48 21.26
C ILE A 88 -14.27 5.07 20.09
N LEU A 89 -14.08 4.55 18.87
CA LEU A 89 -14.78 5.02 17.68
C LEU A 89 -16.30 4.78 17.76
N ILE A 90 -16.73 3.60 18.24
CA ILE A 90 -18.16 3.30 18.46
C ILE A 90 -18.72 4.28 19.48
N SER A 91 -18.04 4.47 20.62
CA SER A 91 -18.50 5.39 21.66
C SER A 91 -18.63 6.82 21.13
N ALA A 92 -17.63 7.29 20.36
CA ALA A 92 -17.69 8.62 19.75
C ALA A 92 -18.86 8.76 18.76
N GLU A 93 -19.16 7.71 17.99
CA GLU A 93 -20.27 7.73 17.03
C GLU A 93 -21.63 7.72 17.73
N VAL A 94 -21.79 6.97 18.85
CA VAL A 94 -23.04 6.93 19.64
C VAL A 94 -23.40 8.30 20.22
N PHE A 95 -22.40 9.07 20.66
CA PHE A 95 -22.61 10.41 21.21
C PHE A 95 -22.57 11.54 20.17
N ARG A 96 -22.42 11.20 18.90
CA ARG A 96 -22.44 12.17 17.82
C ARG A 96 -23.85 12.71 17.58
N LYS A 97 -23.98 14.03 17.38
CA LYS A 97 -25.31 14.67 17.22
C LYS A 97 -25.85 14.59 15.78
N GLU A 98 -24.94 14.60 14.78
CA GLU A 98 -25.31 14.67 13.36
C GLU A 98 -24.55 13.63 12.54
N LYS A 99 -25.14 13.22 11.41
CA LYS A 99 -24.52 12.30 10.45
C LYS A 99 -24.14 10.94 11.06
N VAL A 100 -24.91 10.52 12.05
CA VAL A 100 -24.72 9.24 12.75
C VAL A 100 -24.99 8.08 11.81
N ASN A 101 -24.02 7.16 11.72
CA ASN A 101 -24.16 5.94 10.94
C ASN A 101 -23.27 4.85 11.56
N PRO A 102 -23.81 3.66 11.90
CA PRO A 102 -23.02 2.59 12.52
C PRO A 102 -21.86 2.08 11.64
N LEU A 103 -21.85 2.40 10.35
CA LEU A 103 -20.76 2.05 9.44
C LEU A 103 -19.60 3.07 9.48
N ASN A 104 -19.78 4.26 10.02
CA ASN A 104 -18.69 5.24 10.11
C ASN A 104 -17.48 4.73 10.91
N PRO A 105 -17.65 4.15 12.13
CA PRO A 105 -16.54 3.52 12.86
C PRO A 105 -15.89 2.35 12.10
N VAL A 106 -16.71 1.56 11.39
CA VAL A 106 -16.22 0.42 10.60
C VAL A 106 -15.34 0.89 9.45
N ILE A 107 -15.69 1.98 8.77
CA ILE A 107 -14.87 2.57 7.71
C ILE A 107 -13.54 3.09 8.28
N VAL A 108 -13.55 3.69 9.47
CA VAL A 108 -12.30 4.13 10.12
C VAL A 108 -11.43 2.92 10.47
N LEU A 109 -11.98 1.89 11.11
CA LEU A 109 -11.25 0.67 11.44
C LEU A 109 -10.71 -0.02 10.18
N PHE A 110 -11.52 -0.09 9.12
CA PHE A 110 -11.07 -0.60 7.82
C PHE A 110 -9.86 0.18 7.31
N GLY A 111 -9.85 1.52 7.40
CA GLY A 111 -8.70 2.34 7.01
C GLY A 111 -7.45 2.03 7.84
N LEU A 112 -7.60 1.84 9.15
CA LEU A 112 -6.47 1.46 10.01
C LEU A 112 -5.90 0.10 9.62
N VAL A 113 -6.75 -0.90 9.40
CA VAL A 113 -6.32 -2.24 9.03
C VAL A 113 -5.74 -2.26 7.61
N TYR A 114 -6.38 -1.58 6.67
CA TYR A 114 -6.01 -1.61 5.26
C TYR A 114 -4.78 -0.75 4.94
N ILE A 115 -4.65 0.44 5.56
CA ILE A 115 -3.58 1.40 5.23
C ILE A 115 -2.52 1.44 6.33
N THR A 116 -2.93 1.66 7.60
CA THR A 116 -1.97 1.92 8.68
C THR A 116 -1.13 0.70 9.03
N ILE A 117 -1.77 -0.46 9.24
CA ILE A 117 -1.05 -1.69 9.61
C ILE A 117 -0.01 -2.08 8.56
N PRO A 118 -0.30 -2.15 7.23
CA PRO A 118 0.69 -2.47 6.22
C PRO A 118 1.94 -1.59 6.26
N PHE A 119 1.77 -0.28 6.40
CA PHE A 119 2.91 0.64 6.50
C PHE A 119 3.70 0.47 7.80
N THR A 120 3.01 0.18 8.90
CA THR A 120 3.65 -0.12 10.19
C THR A 120 4.50 -1.38 10.10
N LEU A 121 3.96 -2.45 9.51
CA LEU A 121 4.67 -3.71 9.30
C LEU A 121 5.85 -3.55 8.33
N LEU A 122 5.67 -2.77 7.25
CA LEU A 122 6.73 -2.50 6.29
C LEU A 122 7.96 -1.87 6.94
N GLY A 123 7.76 -0.93 7.87
CA GLY A 123 8.85 -0.28 8.63
C GLY A 123 9.64 -1.22 9.53
N SER A 124 9.00 -2.27 10.05
CA SER A 124 9.64 -3.24 10.94
C SER A 124 10.38 -4.38 10.22
N MET A 125 10.23 -4.50 8.89
CA MET A 125 10.84 -5.61 8.13
C MET A 125 12.36 -5.58 8.09
N SER A 126 13.01 -4.43 8.28
CA SER A 126 14.47 -4.29 8.29
C SER A 126 15.16 -5.14 9.35
N GLU A 127 14.41 -5.58 10.37
CA GLU A 127 14.92 -6.45 11.43
C GLU A 127 15.05 -7.93 11.00
N TYR A 128 14.37 -8.31 9.91
CA TYR A 128 14.26 -9.72 9.48
C TYR A 128 15.06 -10.07 8.23
N SER A 129 15.71 -9.11 7.59
CA SER A 129 16.47 -9.34 6.34
C SER A 129 17.69 -8.44 6.26
N LYS A 130 18.82 -8.99 5.78
CA LYS A 130 20.04 -8.23 5.50
C LYS A 130 19.87 -7.32 4.26
N LEU A 131 19.20 -7.81 3.24
CA LEU A 131 18.79 -6.99 2.11
C LEU A 131 17.69 -6.04 2.58
N ASN A 132 17.77 -4.75 2.23
CA ASN A 132 16.72 -3.79 2.59
C ASN A 132 15.37 -4.24 2.01
N PRO A 133 14.43 -4.75 2.86
CA PRO A 133 13.21 -5.38 2.35
C PRO A 133 12.26 -4.37 1.73
N VAL A 134 12.29 -3.11 2.16
CA VAL A 134 11.43 -2.06 1.60
C VAL A 134 11.83 -1.78 0.16
N ILE A 135 13.13 -1.56 -0.09
CA ILE A 135 13.64 -1.35 -1.47
C ILE A 135 13.35 -2.57 -2.34
N TYR A 136 13.58 -3.77 -1.81
CA TYR A 136 13.33 -5.02 -2.52
C TYR A 136 11.87 -5.16 -2.96
N ILE A 137 10.92 -4.94 -2.04
CA ILE A 137 9.48 -4.97 -2.32
C ILE A 137 9.11 -3.95 -3.41
N PHE A 138 9.58 -2.71 -3.29
CA PHE A 138 9.25 -1.67 -4.28
C PHE A 138 9.83 -1.96 -5.67
N VAL A 139 11.05 -2.45 -5.76
CA VAL A 139 11.66 -2.87 -7.03
C VAL A 139 10.83 -3.94 -7.70
N LEU A 140 10.36 -4.94 -6.94
CA LEU A 140 9.53 -6.02 -7.48
C LEU A 140 8.13 -5.55 -7.89
N ILE A 141 7.49 -4.67 -7.11
CA ILE A 141 6.20 -4.07 -7.47
C ILE A 141 6.33 -3.26 -8.75
N TRP A 142 7.33 -2.36 -8.86
CA TRP A 142 7.56 -1.58 -10.08
C TRP A 142 7.88 -2.45 -11.29
N THR A 143 8.58 -3.57 -11.08
CA THR A 143 8.81 -4.57 -12.12
C THR A 143 7.50 -5.20 -12.58
N CYS A 144 6.66 -5.63 -11.63
CA CYS A 144 5.35 -6.21 -11.91
C CYS A 144 4.48 -5.26 -12.75
N ASP A 145 4.33 -4.03 -12.29
CA ASP A 145 3.48 -3.03 -12.93
C ASP A 145 3.99 -2.66 -14.33
N SER A 146 5.31 -2.48 -14.48
CA SER A 146 5.91 -2.15 -15.78
C SER A 146 5.76 -3.31 -16.76
N ALA A 147 6.08 -4.53 -16.34
CA ALA A 147 6.00 -5.72 -17.19
C ALA A 147 4.53 -6.03 -17.54
N ALA A 148 3.60 -5.89 -16.59
CA ALA A 148 2.17 -6.05 -16.84
C ALA A 148 1.63 -5.01 -17.81
N TYR A 149 2.05 -3.75 -17.69
CA TYR A 149 1.66 -2.69 -18.61
C TYR A 149 2.15 -2.94 -20.04
N PHE A 150 3.45 -3.19 -20.22
CA PHE A 150 4.00 -3.45 -21.56
C PHE A 150 3.50 -4.77 -22.14
N GLY A 151 3.46 -5.83 -21.33
CA GLY A 151 2.89 -7.11 -21.73
C GLY A 151 1.45 -6.99 -22.18
N GLY A 152 0.60 -6.34 -21.38
CA GLY A 152 -0.79 -6.09 -21.74
C GLY A 152 -0.98 -5.23 -22.99
N LYS A 153 -0.11 -4.23 -23.20
CA LYS A 153 -0.13 -3.36 -24.37
C LYS A 153 0.19 -4.10 -25.66
N TYR A 154 1.15 -5.04 -25.64
CA TYR A 154 1.60 -5.73 -26.86
C TYR A 154 0.89 -7.07 -27.11
N THR A 155 0.46 -7.77 -26.07
CA THR A 155 -0.09 -9.13 -26.18
C THR A 155 -1.52 -9.25 -25.64
N GLY A 156 -2.07 -8.21 -24.97
CA GLY A 156 -3.36 -8.26 -24.29
C GLY A 156 -4.53 -8.49 -25.23
N ARG A 157 -5.31 -9.52 -24.95
CA ARG A 157 -6.53 -9.89 -25.69
C ARG A 157 -7.74 -10.02 -24.75
N HIS A 158 -7.50 -10.50 -23.53
CA HIS A 158 -8.56 -10.78 -22.57
C HIS A 158 -8.50 -9.80 -21.40
N LYS A 159 -9.60 -9.17 -21.08
CA LYS A 159 -9.70 -8.26 -19.94
C LYS A 159 -9.53 -9.03 -18.63
N LEU A 160 -8.70 -8.51 -17.72
CA LEU A 160 -8.47 -9.12 -16.41
C LEU A 160 -9.68 -8.92 -15.48
N SER A 161 -10.30 -7.75 -15.51
CA SER A 161 -11.41 -7.40 -14.61
C SER A 161 -12.31 -6.34 -15.23
N SER A 162 -13.61 -6.37 -14.89
CA SER A 162 -14.56 -5.31 -15.22
C SER A 162 -14.29 -4.00 -14.49
N ILE A 163 -13.61 -4.06 -13.33
CA ILE A 163 -13.28 -2.93 -12.48
C ILE A 163 -12.21 -2.04 -13.12
N SER A 164 -11.22 -2.67 -13.77
CA SER A 164 -10.13 -2.00 -14.48
C SER A 164 -10.00 -2.54 -15.91
N PRO A 165 -10.81 -2.04 -16.87
CA PRO A 165 -10.92 -2.62 -18.22
C PRO A 165 -9.63 -2.55 -19.06
N ASN A 166 -8.66 -1.74 -18.64
CA ASN A 166 -7.37 -1.59 -19.34
C ASN A 166 -6.35 -2.67 -18.93
N LYS A 167 -6.60 -3.42 -17.84
CA LYS A 167 -5.76 -4.54 -17.43
C LYS A 167 -6.15 -5.80 -18.16
N THR A 168 -5.16 -6.59 -18.59
CA THR A 168 -5.35 -7.83 -19.35
C THR A 168 -4.77 -9.02 -18.62
N ILE A 169 -5.31 -10.22 -18.87
CA ILE A 169 -4.83 -11.48 -18.30
C ILE A 169 -3.39 -11.73 -18.75
N GLU A 170 -3.10 -11.54 -20.02
CA GLU A 170 -1.76 -11.73 -20.59
C GLU A 170 -0.74 -10.79 -19.93
N GLY A 171 -1.12 -9.51 -19.75
CA GLY A 171 -0.29 -8.56 -19.02
C GLY A 171 -0.04 -8.98 -17.59
N SER A 172 -1.08 -9.45 -16.90
CA SER A 172 -0.98 -9.95 -15.52
C SER A 172 -0.02 -11.13 -15.39
N VAL A 173 -0.09 -12.10 -16.30
CA VAL A 173 0.82 -13.26 -16.33
C VAL A 173 2.26 -12.83 -16.60
N ILE A 174 2.47 -11.91 -17.56
CA ILE A 174 3.80 -11.38 -17.88
C ILE A 174 4.37 -10.62 -16.67
N GLY A 175 3.57 -9.77 -16.01
CA GLY A 175 3.97 -9.07 -14.79
C GLY A 175 4.41 -10.05 -13.70
N PHE A 176 3.61 -11.06 -13.42
CA PHE A 176 3.93 -12.12 -12.46
C PHE A 176 5.27 -12.82 -12.80
N LEU A 177 5.43 -13.31 -14.03
CA LEU A 177 6.65 -14.02 -14.43
C LEU A 177 7.90 -13.16 -14.31
N PHE A 178 7.84 -11.92 -14.78
CA PHE A 178 8.97 -10.99 -14.68
C PHE A 178 9.33 -10.67 -13.23
N THR A 179 8.33 -10.56 -12.36
CA THR A 179 8.57 -10.33 -10.92
C THR A 179 9.34 -11.48 -10.29
N VAL A 180 8.96 -12.72 -10.58
CA VAL A 180 9.69 -13.91 -10.10
C VAL A 180 11.11 -13.97 -10.67
N ILE A 181 11.27 -13.71 -11.98
CA ILE A 181 12.59 -13.71 -12.62
C ILE A 181 13.49 -12.64 -12.00
N VAL A 182 13.02 -11.40 -11.84
CA VAL A 182 13.82 -10.31 -11.25
C VAL A 182 14.16 -10.61 -9.79
N SER A 183 13.24 -11.20 -9.03
CA SER A 183 13.50 -11.65 -7.66
C SER A 183 14.66 -12.67 -7.60
N ILE A 184 14.69 -13.67 -8.52
CA ILE A 184 15.76 -14.64 -8.63
C ILE A 184 17.08 -13.97 -9.09
N VAL A 185 17.02 -13.01 -10.00
CA VAL A 185 18.21 -12.24 -10.43
C VAL A 185 18.80 -11.47 -9.24
N ILE A 186 17.95 -10.85 -8.38
CA ILE A 186 18.42 -10.17 -7.17
C ILE A 186 19.12 -11.16 -6.22
N TYR A 187 18.58 -12.37 -6.05
CA TYR A 187 19.26 -13.44 -5.29
C TYR A 187 20.64 -13.76 -5.87
N VAL A 188 20.78 -13.89 -7.18
CA VAL A 188 22.07 -14.19 -7.83
C VAL A 188 23.08 -13.07 -7.60
N ILE A 189 22.64 -11.81 -7.55
CA ILE A 189 23.51 -10.64 -7.28
C ILE A 189 23.89 -10.53 -5.80
N PHE A 190 22.96 -10.85 -4.89
CA PHE A 190 23.12 -10.73 -3.44
C PHE A 190 22.91 -12.08 -2.70
N PRO A 191 23.69 -13.13 -3.01
CA PRO A 191 23.47 -14.47 -2.46
C PRO A 191 23.76 -14.59 -0.96
N SER A 192 24.48 -13.63 -0.36
CA SER A 192 24.73 -13.56 1.06
C SER A 192 23.56 -12.99 1.87
N ASP A 193 22.66 -12.26 1.21
CA ASP A 193 21.62 -11.46 1.87
C ASP A 193 20.21 -12.01 1.63
N LEU A 194 20.06 -12.86 0.63
CA LEU A 194 18.80 -13.50 0.25
C LEU A 194 19.08 -14.95 -0.14
N ASN A 195 18.22 -15.89 0.19
CA ASN A 195 18.30 -17.26 -0.32
C ASN A 195 17.34 -17.50 -1.49
N LEU A 196 17.58 -18.58 -2.26
CA LEU A 196 16.77 -18.87 -3.45
C LEU A 196 15.28 -19.13 -3.12
N ARG A 197 15.01 -19.79 -1.98
CA ARG A 197 13.65 -20.06 -1.53
C ARG A 197 12.90 -18.76 -1.28
N ASP A 198 13.53 -17.83 -0.55
CA ASP A 198 12.93 -16.52 -0.24
C ASP A 198 12.69 -15.71 -1.51
N ALA A 199 13.66 -15.71 -2.44
CA ALA A 199 13.51 -15.04 -3.71
C ALA A 199 12.31 -15.55 -4.52
N ILE A 200 12.13 -16.87 -4.60
CA ILE A 200 10.99 -17.47 -5.30
C ILE A 200 9.67 -17.14 -4.59
N VAL A 201 9.59 -17.35 -3.28
CA VAL A 201 8.36 -17.15 -2.52
C VAL A 201 7.94 -15.68 -2.54
N ILE A 202 8.87 -14.76 -2.28
CA ILE A 202 8.57 -13.31 -2.28
C ILE A 202 8.22 -12.84 -3.70
N GLY A 203 8.91 -13.33 -4.72
CA GLY A 203 8.58 -13.06 -6.12
C GLY A 203 7.16 -13.49 -6.48
N ILE A 204 6.72 -14.67 -6.03
CA ILE A 204 5.34 -15.16 -6.21
C ILE A 204 4.34 -14.30 -5.44
N LEU A 205 4.60 -14.04 -4.15
CA LEU A 205 3.71 -13.21 -3.32
C LEU A 205 3.51 -11.83 -3.94
N ILE A 206 4.59 -11.15 -4.33
CA ILE A 206 4.49 -9.82 -4.92
C ILE A 206 3.84 -9.86 -6.29
N GLY A 207 4.22 -10.81 -7.15
CA GLY A 207 3.67 -10.93 -8.51
C GLY A 207 2.16 -11.15 -8.55
N VAL A 208 1.60 -11.82 -7.54
CA VAL A 208 0.14 -12.05 -7.42
C VAL A 208 -0.55 -10.90 -6.68
N PHE A 209 -0.06 -10.58 -5.49
CA PHE A 209 -0.80 -9.73 -4.56
C PHE A 209 -0.63 -8.23 -4.81
N SER A 210 0.43 -7.77 -5.50
CA SER A 210 0.52 -6.38 -5.96
C SER A 210 -0.61 -6.03 -6.92
N GLN A 211 -0.89 -6.91 -7.87
CA GLN A 211 -1.96 -6.73 -8.83
C GLN A 211 -3.35 -6.79 -8.18
N THR A 212 -3.49 -7.65 -7.16
CA THR A 212 -4.73 -7.75 -6.38
C THR A 212 -4.98 -6.46 -5.59
N GLY A 213 -3.93 -5.87 -5.00
CA GLY A 213 -4.00 -4.62 -4.25
C GLY A 213 -4.51 -3.45 -5.10
N ASP A 214 -3.91 -3.24 -6.29
CA ASP A 214 -4.35 -2.21 -7.24
C ASP A 214 -5.81 -2.45 -7.71
N LEU A 215 -6.20 -3.71 -7.98
CA LEU A 215 -7.59 -4.02 -8.34
C LEU A 215 -8.56 -3.74 -7.18
N PHE A 216 -8.15 -4.02 -5.94
CA PHE A 216 -8.97 -3.78 -4.77
C PHE A 216 -9.15 -2.27 -4.51
N GLU A 217 -8.07 -1.48 -4.62
CA GLU A 217 -8.17 -0.02 -4.54
C GLU A 217 -9.05 0.56 -5.66
N SER A 218 -8.88 0.03 -6.88
CA SER A 218 -9.76 0.37 -8.00
C SER A 218 -11.23 0.05 -7.71
N LEU A 219 -11.54 -1.07 -7.03
CA LEU A 219 -12.90 -1.42 -6.61
C LEU A 219 -13.46 -0.38 -5.64
N ILE A 220 -12.69 0.03 -4.63
CA ILE A 220 -13.10 1.09 -3.68
C ILE A 220 -13.40 2.38 -4.43
N LYS A 221 -12.54 2.80 -5.34
CA LYS A 221 -12.75 4.01 -6.16
C LYS A 221 -14.04 3.94 -6.98
N ARG A 222 -14.30 2.81 -7.65
CA ARG A 222 -15.55 2.64 -8.42
C ARG A 222 -16.78 2.63 -7.54
N TYR A 223 -16.71 1.95 -6.39
CA TYR A 223 -17.78 2.01 -5.40
C TYR A 223 -18.08 3.43 -4.95
N CYS A 224 -17.04 4.25 -4.71
CA CYS A 224 -17.20 5.66 -4.33
C CYS A 224 -17.53 6.60 -5.50
N GLY A 225 -17.63 6.09 -6.74
CA GLY A 225 -17.97 6.89 -7.92
C GLY A 225 -16.84 7.81 -8.40
N VAL A 226 -15.58 7.46 -8.08
CA VAL A 226 -14.40 8.23 -8.49
C VAL A 226 -13.45 7.38 -9.33
N LYS A 227 -12.51 8.05 -10.01
CA LYS A 227 -11.44 7.39 -10.78
C LYS A 227 -10.11 7.40 -10.04
N ASP A 228 -9.76 8.52 -9.43
CA ASP A 228 -8.53 8.72 -8.68
C ASP A 228 -8.90 9.02 -7.21
N SER A 229 -8.06 8.63 -6.25
CA SER A 229 -8.33 8.85 -4.83
C SER A 229 -8.34 10.33 -4.48
N SER A 230 -7.46 11.11 -5.14
CA SER A 230 -7.40 12.58 -5.08
C SER A 230 -6.60 13.16 -6.24
N GLY A 231 -6.28 14.45 -6.18
CA GLY A 231 -5.37 15.14 -7.11
C GLY A 231 -4.13 15.72 -6.40
N ILE A 232 -3.78 15.23 -5.23
CA ILE A 232 -2.69 15.79 -4.40
C ILE A 232 -1.35 15.68 -5.11
N ILE A 233 -1.07 14.56 -5.80
CA ILE A 233 0.18 14.39 -6.54
C ILE A 233 -0.02 14.85 -8.00
N PRO A 234 0.59 15.97 -8.41
CA PRO A 234 0.37 16.54 -9.74
C PRO A 234 0.68 15.55 -10.87
N GLY A 235 -0.33 15.21 -11.66
CA GLY A 235 -0.24 14.27 -12.77
C GLY A 235 -0.23 12.78 -12.40
N HIS A 236 -0.26 12.43 -11.09
CA HIS A 236 -0.20 11.06 -10.61
C HIS A 236 -1.41 10.62 -9.76
N GLY A 237 -2.42 11.47 -9.55
CA GLY A 237 -3.56 11.15 -8.70
C GLY A 237 -3.29 11.38 -7.22
N GLY A 238 -3.80 10.52 -6.38
CA GLY A 238 -3.60 10.60 -4.94
C GLY A 238 -2.40 9.81 -4.43
N VAL A 239 -2.16 9.94 -3.13
CA VAL A 239 -1.16 9.16 -2.40
C VAL A 239 -1.57 7.69 -2.34
N LEU A 240 -2.84 7.40 -2.07
CA LEU A 240 -3.37 6.04 -2.02
C LEU A 240 -3.17 5.31 -3.36
N ASP A 241 -3.39 6.01 -4.50
CA ASP A 241 -3.16 5.48 -5.85
C ASP A 241 -1.69 5.07 -6.13
N ARG A 242 -0.73 5.45 -5.30
CA ARG A 242 0.70 5.15 -5.46
C ARG A 242 1.21 4.03 -4.56
N PHE A 243 0.45 3.70 -3.54
CA PHE A 243 0.84 2.71 -2.53
C PHE A 243 -0.15 1.54 -2.41
N ASP A 244 -1.17 1.47 -3.26
CA ASP A 244 -2.21 0.45 -3.28
C ASP A 244 -1.65 -0.99 -3.34
N SER A 245 -0.68 -1.22 -4.20
CA SER A 245 0.00 -2.51 -4.35
C SER A 245 0.81 -2.87 -3.11
N VAL A 246 1.56 -1.91 -2.55
CA VAL A 246 2.39 -2.17 -1.37
C VAL A 246 1.56 -2.42 -0.11
N ILE A 247 0.41 -1.77 0.01
CA ILE A 247 -0.54 -1.97 1.11
C ILE A 247 -0.95 -3.45 1.20
N PHE A 248 -1.18 -4.09 0.06
CA PHE A 248 -1.59 -5.50 0.02
C PHE A 248 -0.43 -6.48 0.22
N VAL A 249 0.74 -6.14 -0.32
CA VAL A 249 1.95 -6.97 -0.29
C VAL A 249 2.62 -6.96 1.08
N ALA A 250 2.72 -5.80 1.74
CA ALA A 250 3.49 -5.64 2.95
C ALA A 250 3.14 -6.63 4.08
N PRO A 251 1.87 -6.87 4.44
CA PRO A 251 1.53 -7.83 5.48
C PRO A 251 1.96 -9.26 5.14
N LEU A 252 1.84 -9.65 3.88
CA LEU A 252 2.16 -11.01 3.43
C LEU A 252 3.67 -11.27 3.47
N VAL A 253 4.46 -10.31 3.00
CA VAL A 253 5.93 -10.40 3.04
C VAL A 253 6.43 -10.33 4.48
N PHE A 254 5.82 -9.50 5.35
CA PHE A 254 6.13 -9.47 6.77
C PHE A 254 5.89 -10.81 7.44
N ILE A 255 4.72 -11.44 7.22
CA ILE A 255 4.39 -12.76 7.76
C ILE A 255 5.41 -13.79 7.28
N TYR A 256 5.77 -13.74 6.00
CA TYR A 256 6.76 -14.63 5.45
C TYR A 256 8.11 -14.49 6.16
N PHE A 257 8.68 -13.28 6.23
CA PHE A 257 9.97 -13.04 6.87
C PHE A 257 9.97 -13.38 8.36
N LYS A 258 8.87 -13.12 9.07
CA LYS A 258 8.80 -13.33 10.52
C LYS A 258 8.63 -14.79 10.93
N TYR A 259 7.93 -15.59 10.13
CA TYR A 259 7.49 -16.93 10.55
C TYR A 259 7.93 -18.07 9.63
N LEU A 260 8.36 -17.80 8.39
CA LEU A 260 8.54 -18.83 7.37
C LEU A 260 9.91 -18.80 6.68
N SER A 261 10.68 -17.71 6.77
CA SER A 261 12.02 -17.57 6.17
C SER A 261 13.11 -18.30 6.95
#